data_6371ce29e89f8fa41736698f754b30f0
#
_entry.id   6371ce29e89f8fa41736698f754b30f0
#
_cell.length_a   1.000
_cell.length_b   1.000
_cell.length_c   1.000
_cell.angle_alpha   90.00
_cell.angle_beta   90.00
_cell.angle_gamma   90.00
#
_symmetry.space_group_name_H-M   'P 1'
#
loop_
_entity.id
_entity.type
_entity.pdbx_description
1 polymer ?
#
loop_
_entity_poly.entity_id
_entity_poly.type
_entity_poly.pdbx_seq_one_letter_code
_entity_poly.pdbx_strand_id
1 'polypeptide(L)'
;MSFRPINDTRTAQPFLEGAGVSLFRAFGFKDPEECDPFLMLDDFRNDDPEKFKAGFPWHPHRGIETITYVLEGSVEHQDSLGNTGLLSGGDVQWMTAGSGIMHQEMPLGNAVGQMHGFQLWANLPKSKKLVQPRYQDVNSRDIPLLEDDDGSKIKVIVGDYKGIVGPVDGIAAEPQYLDVYVPPHKDKRIKIDAYKNCFAYVFQGSADFAYSSNPVGVRIEKEFNGEELNIRDLSGNRTLIRFDTGDYISLKAGGEGVRFLLVAGKPIKEPVAWHGPIVMNTREELAK
;
A
#
# COMPACT_ATOMS: atom_id res chain seq x y z
N MET A 1 24.23 -8.47 8.43
CA MET A 1 22.90 -7.98 8.84
C MET A 1 22.95 -6.48 8.74
N SER A 2 22.23 -5.90 7.79
CA SER A 2 22.17 -4.45 7.55
C SER A 2 20.76 -3.93 7.78
N PHE A 3 20.62 -2.74 8.34
CA PHE A 3 19.35 -2.04 8.40
C PHE A 3 19.13 -1.25 7.12
N ARG A 4 17.87 -1.16 6.67
CA ARG A 4 17.48 -0.32 5.54
C ARG A 4 17.46 1.15 5.98
N PRO A 5 18.27 2.04 5.38
CA PRO A 5 18.14 3.45 5.63
C PRO A 5 16.83 3.98 5.05
N ILE A 6 16.32 5.05 5.66
CA ILE A 6 15.20 5.81 5.07
C ILE A 6 15.76 6.58 3.87
N ASN A 7 15.15 6.40 2.72
CA ASN A 7 15.46 7.16 1.51
C ASN A 7 14.65 8.46 1.46
N ASP A 8 13.35 8.37 1.80
CA ASP A 8 12.41 9.49 1.72
C ASP A 8 11.23 9.30 2.67
N THR A 9 10.70 10.41 3.17
CA THR A 9 9.51 10.45 4.02
C THR A 9 8.59 11.57 3.56
N ARG A 10 7.32 11.26 3.32
CA ARG A 10 6.32 12.24 2.88
C ARG A 10 4.93 11.96 3.43
N THR A 11 4.13 13.00 3.62
CA THR A 11 2.72 12.90 4.00
C THR A 11 1.86 12.73 2.74
N ALA A 12 0.91 11.78 2.77
CA ALA A 12 -0.06 11.61 1.69
C ALA A 12 -0.88 12.89 1.48
N GLN A 13 -1.17 13.20 0.22
CA GLN A 13 -1.83 14.45 -0.17
C GLN A 13 -3.31 14.22 -0.47
N PRO A 14 -4.20 15.17 -0.14
CA PRO A 14 -5.61 15.09 -0.53
C PRO A 14 -5.74 14.97 -2.06
N PHE A 15 -6.63 14.09 -2.49
CA PHE A 15 -6.90 13.85 -3.91
C PHE A 15 -8.38 13.53 -4.13
N LEU A 16 -8.89 13.83 -5.33
CA LEU A 16 -10.22 13.41 -5.77
C LEU A 16 -10.07 12.42 -6.91
N GLU A 17 -10.74 11.28 -6.79
CA GLU A 17 -10.69 10.22 -7.80
C GLU A 17 -12.10 9.68 -8.08
N GLY A 18 -12.24 8.84 -9.12
CA GLY A 18 -13.53 8.27 -9.50
C GLY A 18 -14.59 9.31 -9.80
N ALA A 19 -15.80 9.17 -9.29
CA ALA A 19 -16.90 10.13 -9.44
C ALA A 19 -16.92 11.20 -8.35
N GLY A 20 -15.77 11.50 -7.72
CA GLY A 20 -15.64 12.51 -6.68
C GLY A 20 -15.33 11.92 -5.29
N VAL A 21 -14.73 10.74 -5.23
CA VAL A 21 -14.26 10.15 -3.98
C VAL A 21 -13.06 10.94 -3.44
N SER A 22 -13.20 11.43 -2.22
CA SER A 22 -12.12 12.11 -1.50
C SER A 22 -11.22 11.08 -0.83
N LEU A 23 -9.93 11.12 -1.14
CA LEU A 23 -8.93 10.20 -0.61
C LEU A 23 -7.59 10.91 -0.36
N PHE A 24 -6.60 10.19 0.16
CA PHE A 24 -5.24 10.66 0.34
C PHE A 24 -4.29 9.80 -0.47
N ARG A 25 -3.58 10.40 -1.43
CA ARG A 25 -2.60 9.73 -2.29
C ARG A 25 -1.21 9.82 -1.70
N ALA A 26 -0.61 8.68 -1.39
CA ALA A 26 0.74 8.59 -0.85
C ALA A 26 1.80 8.71 -1.95
N PHE A 27 1.59 8.06 -3.09
CA PHE A 27 2.39 8.19 -4.31
C PHE A 27 1.57 7.78 -5.53
N GLY A 28 2.02 8.14 -6.74
CA GLY A 28 1.30 7.84 -7.99
C GLY A 28 1.98 8.47 -9.22
N PHE A 29 1.20 8.92 -10.16
CA PHE A 29 1.52 9.31 -11.54
C PHE A 29 2.80 10.11 -11.82
N LYS A 30 3.32 10.87 -10.85
CA LYS A 30 4.43 11.81 -11.12
C LYS A 30 5.76 11.10 -11.37
N ASP A 31 6.02 10.04 -10.58
CA ASP A 31 7.29 9.32 -10.61
C ASP A 31 7.04 7.80 -10.53
N PRO A 32 6.60 7.16 -11.63
CA PRO A 32 6.18 5.75 -11.63
C PRO A 32 7.30 4.76 -11.31
N GLU A 33 8.56 5.19 -11.39
CA GLU A 33 9.74 4.36 -11.06
C GLU A 33 10.11 4.40 -9.58
N GLU A 34 9.55 5.37 -8.86
CA GLU A 34 9.96 5.70 -7.49
C GLU A 34 9.70 4.59 -6.47
N CYS A 35 8.59 3.88 -6.64
CA CYS A 35 8.19 2.74 -5.81
C CYS A 35 8.10 1.43 -6.60
N ASP A 36 8.81 1.34 -7.77
CA ASP A 36 8.81 0.12 -8.60
C ASP A 36 8.95 -1.15 -7.73
N PRO A 37 8.06 -2.14 -7.82
CA PRO A 37 7.05 -2.35 -8.87
C PRO A 37 5.67 -1.72 -8.59
N PHE A 38 5.52 -0.91 -7.55
CA PHE A 38 4.24 -0.30 -7.21
C PHE A 38 4.10 1.07 -7.85
N LEU A 39 2.90 1.35 -8.36
CA LEU A 39 2.61 2.53 -9.17
C LEU A 39 1.84 3.60 -8.39
N MET A 40 0.99 3.20 -7.45
CA MET A 40 0.11 4.12 -6.74
C MET A 40 -0.33 3.51 -5.41
N LEU A 41 -0.46 4.35 -4.37
CA LEU A 41 -1.12 4.00 -3.12
C LEU A 41 -2.06 5.12 -2.69
N ASP A 42 -3.34 4.76 -2.54
CA ASP A 42 -4.42 5.62 -2.05
C ASP A 42 -4.97 5.09 -0.73
N ASP A 43 -5.15 5.99 0.24
CA ASP A 43 -5.89 5.82 1.49
C ASP A 43 -7.24 6.51 1.33
N PHE A 44 -8.31 5.72 1.12
CA PHE A 44 -9.66 6.24 0.91
C PHE A 44 -10.49 6.31 2.21
N ARG A 45 -9.82 6.47 3.34
CA ARG A 45 -10.47 6.65 4.64
C ARG A 45 -11.28 7.93 4.70
N ASN A 46 -12.58 7.79 5.07
CA ASN A 46 -13.49 8.91 5.26
C ASN A 46 -14.63 8.54 6.21
N ASP A 47 -15.06 9.53 7.04
CA ASP A 47 -16.18 9.39 7.98
C ASP A 47 -17.44 10.10 7.46
N ASP A 48 -17.40 10.66 6.24
CA ASP A 48 -18.51 11.36 5.60
C ASP A 48 -18.92 10.60 4.31
N PRO A 49 -20.08 9.91 4.31
CA PRO A 49 -20.55 9.16 3.14
C PRO A 49 -20.67 9.99 1.86
N GLU A 50 -20.95 11.31 1.97
CA GLU A 50 -21.07 12.17 0.80
C GLU A 50 -19.74 12.31 0.04
N LYS A 51 -18.61 11.99 0.69
CA LYS A 51 -17.28 12.08 0.11
C LYS A 51 -16.79 10.78 -0.52
N PHE A 52 -17.50 9.66 -0.36
CA PHE A 52 -17.06 8.39 -0.95
C PHE A 52 -18.18 7.62 -1.68
N LYS A 53 -19.47 7.83 -1.38
CA LYS A 53 -20.58 7.03 -1.93
C LYS A 53 -20.73 7.13 -3.44
N ALA A 54 -20.17 8.17 -4.09
CA ALA A 54 -20.16 8.29 -5.54
C ALA A 54 -19.33 7.19 -6.22
N GLY A 55 -18.36 6.64 -5.49
CA GLY A 55 -17.58 5.48 -5.88
C GLY A 55 -16.75 5.64 -7.12
N PHE A 56 -16.40 4.49 -7.67
CA PHE A 56 -15.64 4.36 -8.91
C PHE A 56 -16.52 3.64 -9.93
N PRO A 57 -17.39 4.37 -10.69
CA PRO A 57 -18.25 3.79 -11.72
C PRO A 57 -17.42 3.08 -12.79
N TRP A 58 -18.07 2.33 -13.67
CA TRP A 58 -17.44 1.53 -14.72
C TRP A 58 -16.24 2.21 -15.38
N HIS A 59 -15.06 1.64 -15.15
CA HIS A 59 -13.79 2.11 -15.70
C HIS A 59 -12.90 0.92 -16.09
N PRO A 60 -11.99 1.11 -17.09
CA PRO A 60 -11.09 0.06 -17.50
C PRO A 60 -9.84 0.00 -16.64
N HIS A 61 -9.16 -1.17 -16.62
CA HIS A 61 -7.75 -1.30 -16.28
C HIS A 61 -7.04 -2.18 -17.28
N ARG A 62 -5.76 -1.91 -17.55
CA ARG A 62 -4.92 -2.73 -18.42
C ARG A 62 -3.45 -2.63 -18.01
N GLY A 63 -2.75 -3.77 -18.03
CA GLY A 63 -1.31 -3.85 -17.83
C GLY A 63 -0.83 -3.69 -16.39
N ILE A 64 -1.75 -3.75 -15.42
CA ILE A 64 -1.49 -3.61 -13.99
C ILE A 64 -2.22 -4.67 -13.18
N GLU A 65 -1.90 -4.68 -11.90
CA GLU A 65 -2.69 -5.29 -10.84
C GLU A 65 -3.21 -4.22 -9.89
N THR A 66 -4.45 -4.36 -9.41
CA THR A 66 -5.04 -3.50 -8.40
C THR A 66 -5.35 -4.30 -7.15
N ILE A 67 -5.02 -3.73 -6.00
CA ILE A 67 -5.19 -4.38 -4.71
C ILE A 67 -6.03 -3.48 -3.82
N THR A 68 -7.22 -3.93 -3.50
CA THR A 68 -8.14 -3.27 -2.57
C THR A 68 -8.07 -3.98 -1.22
N TYR A 69 -7.69 -3.27 -0.16
CA TYR A 69 -7.72 -3.76 1.21
C TYR A 69 -8.67 -2.91 2.04
N VAL A 70 -9.77 -3.48 2.49
CA VAL A 70 -10.79 -2.81 3.30
C VAL A 70 -10.49 -3.03 4.78
N LEU A 71 -10.50 -1.98 5.60
CA LEU A 71 -10.37 -2.06 7.06
C LEU A 71 -11.71 -1.84 7.76
N GLU A 72 -12.48 -0.84 7.30
CA GLU A 72 -13.79 -0.47 7.84
C GLU A 72 -14.77 -0.22 6.69
N GLY A 73 -16.02 -0.60 6.87
CA GLY A 73 -17.04 -0.51 5.85
C GLY A 73 -17.01 -1.69 4.89
N SER A 74 -17.56 -1.48 3.70
CA SER A 74 -17.56 -2.47 2.63
C SER A 74 -17.53 -1.81 1.25
N VAL A 75 -17.09 -2.57 0.25
CA VAL A 75 -17.04 -2.15 -1.15
C VAL A 75 -17.70 -3.23 -2.00
N GLU A 76 -18.76 -2.87 -2.74
CA GLU A 76 -19.29 -3.73 -3.79
C GLU A 76 -18.43 -3.59 -5.04
N HIS A 77 -18.08 -4.70 -5.66
CA HIS A 77 -17.42 -4.70 -6.96
C HIS A 77 -18.18 -5.51 -7.99
N GLN A 78 -18.06 -5.10 -9.25
CA GLN A 78 -18.63 -5.81 -10.41
C GLN A 78 -17.71 -5.61 -11.60
N ASP A 79 -17.59 -6.63 -12.44
CA ASP A 79 -16.75 -6.57 -13.64
C ASP A 79 -17.44 -7.02 -14.93
N SER A 80 -16.75 -6.78 -16.05
CA SER A 80 -17.23 -7.14 -17.41
C SER A 80 -17.18 -8.62 -17.72
N LEU A 81 -16.63 -9.45 -16.85
CA LEU A 81 -16.63 -10.91 -16.98
C LEU A 81 -17.81 -11.55 -16.24
N GLY A 82 -18.63 -10.75 -15.54
CA GLY A 82 -19.79 -11.18 -14.78
C GLY A 82 -19.48 -11.52 -13.32
N ASN A 83 -18.29 -11.23 -12.82
CA ASN A 83 -17.98 -11.37 -11.41
C ASN A 83 -18.62 -10.22 -10.62
N THR A 84 -19.19 -10.57 -9.47
CA THR A 84 -19.70 -9.62 -8.48
C THR A 84 -19.26 -10.06 -7.10
N GLY A 85 -18.98 -9.11 -6.22
CA GLY A 85 -18.55 -9.42 -4.85
C GLY A 85 -18.75 -8.25 -3.89
N LEU A 86 -18.65 -8.58 -2.61
CA LEU A 86 -18.64 -7.63 -1.51
C LEU A 86 -17.37 -7.84 -0.70
N LEU A 87 -16.52 -6.83 -0.65
CA LEU A 87 -15.37 -6.79 0.24
C LEU A 87 -15.81 -6.12 1.55
N SER A 88 -15.62 -6.80 2.65
CA SER A 88 -15.94 -6.31 4.01
C SER A 88 -14.67 -5.99 4.79
N GLY A 89 -14.84 -5.44 5.98
CA GLY A 89 -13.70 -5.08 6.83
C GLY A 89 -12.75 -6.24 7.09
N GLY A 90 -11.49 -6.08 6.72
CA GLY A 90 -10.41 -7.06 6.78
C GLY A 90 -10.18 -7.86 5.51
N ASP A 91 -11.08 -7.78 4.50
CA ASP A 91 -10.96 -8.50 3.24
C ASP A 91 -10.00 -7.81 2.27
N VAL A 92 -9.42 -8.61 1.37
CA VAL A 92 -8.53 -8.15 0.31
C VAL A 92 -9.00 -8.69 -1.03
N GLN A 93 -9.01 -7.84 -2.05
CA GLN A 93 -9.14 -8.28 -3.44
C GLN A 93 -7.85 -7.95 -4.19
N TRP A 94 -7.26 -8.95 -4.84
CA TRP A 94 -6.14 -8.79 -5.76
C TRP A 94 -6.61 -9.09 -7.17
N MET A 95 -6.74 -8.06 -7.99
CA MET A 95 -7.16 -8.17 -9.38
C MET A 95 -5.95 -7.99 -10.31
N THR A 96 -5.65 -8.99 -11.12
CA THR A 96 -4.75 -8.85 -12.27
C THR A 96 -5.57 -8.38 -13.45
N ALA A 97 -5.40 -7.13 -13.89
CA ALA A 97 -6.13 -6.59 -15.04
C ALA A 97 -5.58 -7.11 -16.38
N GLY A 98 -4.28 -7.35 -16.47
CA GLY A 98 -3.63 -7.97 -17.62
C GLY A 98 -3.99 -7.33 -18.97
N SER A 99 -4.60 -8.10 -19.88
CA SER A 99 -4.99 -7.66 -21.22
C SER A 99 -6.11 -6.62 -21.25
N GLY A 100 -6.83 -6.46 -20.14
CA GLY A 100 -7.86 -5.46 -19.96
C GLY A 100 -9.12 -6.00 -19.29
N ILE A 101 -9.68 -5.20 -18.39
CA ILE A 101 -10.95 -5.46 -17.72
C ILE A 101 -11.68 -4.14 -17.48
N MET A 102 -13.00 -4.18 -17.56
CA MET A 102 -13.88 -3.11 -17.09
C MET A 102 -14.44 -3.51 -15.74
N HIS A 103 -14.43 -2.64 -14.75
CA HIS A 103 -15.05 -2.88 -13.46
C HIS A 103 -15.60 -1.63 -12.82
N GLN A 104 -16.36 -1.79 -11.77
CA GLN A 104 -16.78 -0.72 -10.86
C GLN A 104 -16.57 -1.13 -9.42
N GLU A 105 -16.31 -0.15 -8.56
CA GLU A 105 -16.16 -0.31 -7.12
C GLU A 105 -17.01 0.74 -6.41
N MET A 106 -17.96 0.27 -5.58
CA MET A 106 -18.94 1.14 -4.92
C MET A 106 -18.80 1.02 -3.40
N PRO A 107 -18.15 2.00 -2.73
CA PRO A 107 -18.04 2.01 -1.27
C PRO A 107 -19.40 2.22 -0.61
N LEU A 108 -19.74 1.38 0.38
CA LEU A 108 -21.00 1.45 1.13
C LEU A 108 -20.83 2.04 2.53
N GLY A 109 -19.60 2.03 3.07
CA GLY A 109 -19.35 2.37 4.46
C GLY A 109 -19.83 1.30 5.44
N ASN A 110 -19.69 1.59 6.73
CA ASN A 110 -20.24 0.79 7.84
C ASN A 110 -21.54 1.41 8.38
N ALA A 111 -22.12 0.82 9.43
CA ALA A 111 -23.39 1.27 10.02
C ALA A 111 -23.36 2.71 10.61
N VAL A 112 -22.18 3.26 10.85
CA VAL A 112 -21.99 4.64 11.32
C VAL A 112 -21.45 5.58 10.22
N GLY A 113 -21.43 5.12 8.96
CA GLY A 113 -21.06 5.92 7.81
C GLY A 113 -19.56 6.05 7.58
N GLN A 114 -18.74 5.16 8.15
CA GLN A 114 -17.28 5.19 7.98
C GLN A 114 -16.83 4.23 6.87
N MET A 115 -15.82 4.65 6.14
CA MET A 115 -15.11 3.85 5.16
C MET A 115 -13.61 3.99 5.39
N HIS A 116 -12.88 2.88 5.50
CA HIS A 116 -11.44 2.89 5.58
C HIS A 116 -10.87 1.73 4.77
N GLY A 117 -10.00 2.03 3.85
CA GLY A 117 -9.28 1.04 3.06
C GLY A 117 -8.20 1.67 2.20
N PHE A 118 -7.51 0.82 1.49
CA PHE A 118 -6.37 1.17 0.65
C PHE A 118 -6.53 0.59 -0.74
N GLN A 119 -6.13 1.39 -1.74
CA GLN A 119 -5.96 0.97 -3.12
C GLN A 119 -4.48 1.03 -3.47
N LEU A 120 -3.87 -0.12 -3.72
CA LEU A 120 -2.50 -0.23 -4.19
C LEU A 120 -2.52 -0.70 -5.65
N TRP A 121 -1.71 -0.07 -6.52
CA TRP A 121 -1.48 -0.57 -7.87
C TRP A 121 -0.07 -1.12 -7.99
N ALA A 122 0.03 -2.34 -8.54
CA ALA A 122 1.28 -2.97 -8.89
C ALA A 122 1.42 -3.08 -10.41
N ASN A 123 2.62 -2.83 -10.91
CA ASN A 123 2.93 -2.94 -12.33
C ASN A 123 3.12 -4.41 -12.72
N LEU A 124 2.80 -4.72 -13.97
CA LEU A 124 3.13 -5.99 -14.59
C LEU A 124 4.36 -5.82 -15.50
N PRO A 125 5.30 -6.77 -15.50
CA PRO A 125 6.38 -6.76 -16.47
C PRO A 125 5.83 -6.94 -17.88
N LYS A 126 6.55 -6.47 -18.90
CA LYS A 126 6.16 -6.51 -20.31
C LYS A 126 5.63 -7.88 -20.75
N SER A 127 6.29 -8.93 -20.30
CA SER A 127 5.91 -10.32 -20.60
C SER A 127 4.54 -10.75 -20.05
N LYS A 128 4.01 -10.00 -19.07
CA LYS A 128 2.72 -10.30 -18.41
C LYS A 128 1.67 -9.19 -18.58
N LYS A 129 1.98 -8.12 -19.31
CA LYS A 129 1.02 -7.00 -19.55
C LYS A 129 -0.29 -7.43 -20.19
N LEU A 130 -0.30 -8.50 -20.96
CA LEU A 130 -1.44 -8.98 -21.72
C LEU A 130 -1.92 -10.37 -21.30
N VAL A 131 -1.61 -10.81 -20.06
CA VAL A 131 -2.19 -12.04 -19.51
C VAL A 131 -3.70 -11.90 -19.33
N GLN A 132 -4.40 -13.02 -19.23
CA GLN A 132 -5.84 -13.03 -18.95
C GLN A 132 -6.11 -12.39 -17.57
N PRO A 133 -7.17 -11.59 -17.43
CA PRO A 133 -7.61 -11.07 -16.15
C PRO A 133 -7.88 -12.18 -15.14
N ARG A 134 -7.53 -11.90 -13.87
CA ARG A 134 -7.71 -12.86 -12.76
C ARG A 134 -8.03 -12.12 -11.47
N TYR A 135 -8.89 -12.71 -10.63
CA TYR A 135 -9.17 -12.24 -9.28
C TYR A 135 -8.71 -13.25 -8.24
N GLN A 136 -8.29 -12.73 -7.10
CA GLN A 136 -8.09 -13.46 -5.86
C GLN A 136 -8.78 -12.67 -4.76
N ASP A 137 -10.01 -13.10 -4.42
CA ASP A 137 -10.77 -12.54 -3.30
C ASP A 137 -10.42 -13.31 -2.05
N VAL A 138 -9.89 -12.61 -1.05
CA VAL A 138 -9.42 -13.21 0.20
C VAL A 138 -10.21 -12.63 1.37
N ASN A 139 -10.98 -13.49 2.03
CA ASN A 139 -11.69 -13.10 3.24
C ASN A 139 -10.71 -12.88 4.40
N SER A 140 -11.04 -11.98 5.30
CA SER A 140 -10.23 -11.63 6.48
C SER A 140 -9.86 -12.83 7.36
N ARG A 141 -10.74 -13.83 7.46
CA ARG A 141 -10.52 -15.09 8.20
C ARG A 141 -9.46 -16.00 7.59
N ASP A 142 -9.20 -15.84 6.29
CA ASP A 142 -8.23 -16.64 5.53
C ASP A 142 -6.84 -15.98 5.49
N ILE A 143 -6.74 -14.73 5.98
CA ILE A 143 -5.47 -14.01 6.11
C ILE A 143 -4.82 -14.38 7.46
N PRO A 144 -3.65 -15.02 7.46
CA PRO A 144 -2.96 -15.37 8.70
C PRO A 144 -2.64 -14.13 9.54
N LEU A 145 -2.98 -14.20 10.83
CA LEU A 145 -2.63 -13.21 11.83
C LEU A 145 -1.63 -13.86 12.82
N LEU A 146 -0.43 -13.32 12.88
CA LEU A 146 0.58 -13.70 13.86
C LEU A 146 0.59 -12.68 15.00
N GLU A 147 0.74 -13.18 16.21
CA GLU A 147 1.05 -12.37 17.38
C GLU A 147 2.44 -12.77 17.88
N ASP A 148 3.36 -11.81 17.86
CA ASP A 148 4.73 -11.99 18.34
C ASP A 148 4.81 -11.79 19.86
N ASP A 149 5.90 -12.30 20.49
CA ASP A 149 6.12 -12.23 21.94
C ASP A 149 6.14 -10.81 22.51
N ASP A 150 6.40 -9.81 21.67
CA ASP A 150 6.38 -8.39 22.02
C ASP A 150 4.96 -7.77 22.00
N GLY A 151 3.93 -8.56 21.62
CA GLY A 151 2.54 -8.16 21.46
C GLY A 151 2.25 -7.52 20.11
N SER A 152 3.21 -7.49 19.19
CA SER A 152 2.98 -7.05 17.81
C SER A 152 2.08 -8.02 17.06
N LYS A 153 1.18 -7.47 16.24
CA LYS A 153 0.25 -8.26 15.42
C LYS A 153 0.54 -8.02 13.95
N ILE A 154 0.71 -9.09 13.19
CA ILE A 154 1.06 -9.03 11.78
C ILE A 154 0.08 -9.88 10.97
N LYS A 155 -0.72 -9.24 10.10
CA LYS A 155 -1.48 -9.93 9.06
C LYS A 155 -0.60 -10.10 7.83
N VAL A 156 -0.50 -11.32 7.34
CA VAL A 156 0.28 -11.66 6.13
C VAL A 156 -0.68 -11.78 4.96
N ILE A 157 -0.80 -10.71 4.15
CA ILE A 157 -1.70 -10.66 3.00
C ILE A 157 -1.07 -11.43 1.83
N VAL A 158 0.20 -11.13 1.52
CA VAL A 158 0.98 -11.83 0.51
C VAL A 158 2.44 -11.90 0.92
N GLY A 159 3.17 -12.92 0.45
CA GLY A 159 4.56 -13.18 0.80
C GLY A 159 4.70 -13.96 2.10
N ASP A 160 5.87 -13.91 2.70
CA ASP A 160 6.25 -14.68 3.89
C ASP A 160 6.58 -13.76 5.07
N TYR A 161 6.12 -14.13 6.26
CA TYR A 161 6.60 -13.57 7.53
C TYR A 161 6.86 -14.70 8.52
N LYS A 162 8.14 -14.90 8.89
CA LYS A 162 8.58 -15.97 9.83
C LYS A 162 8.09 -17.38 9.44
N GLY A 163 8.04 -17.67 8.13
CA GLY A 163 7.59 -18.97 7.61
C GLY A 163 6.08 -19.11 7.47
N ILE A 164 5.30 -18.08 7.79
CA ILE A 164 3.86 -18.04 7.53
C ILE A 164 3.62 -17.28 6.21
N VAL A 165 2.96 -17.96 5.29
CA VAL A 165 2.72 -17.45 3.92
C VAL A 165 1.31 -16.92 3.79
N GLY A 166 1.17 -15.75 3.18
CA GLY A 166 -0.12 -15.15 2.87
C GLY A 166 -0.86 -15.90 1.75
N PRO A 167 -2.20 -15.79 1.68
CA PRO A 167 -3.03 -16.56 0.76
C PRO A 167 -2.94 -16.14 -0.71
N VAL A 168 -2.52 -14.91 -1.00
CA VAL A 168 -2.39 -14.42 -2.38
C VAL A 168 -1.12 -14.96 -3.02
N ASP A 169 -1.22 -15.53 -4.21
CA ASP A 169 -0.12 -16.19 -4.91
C ASP A 169 0.04 -15.79 -6.38
N GLY A 170 1.14 -16.25 -7.00
CA GLY A 170 1.39 -16.12 -8.42
C GLY A 170 1.58 -14.68 -8.92
N ILE A 171 1.92 -13.74 -8.04
CA ILE A 171 2.13 -12.34 -8.36
C ILE A 171 3.53 -12.10 -8.93
N ALA A 172 3.59 -11.35 -10.03
CA ALA A 172 4.83 -11.16 -10.80
C ALA A 172 5.93 -10.42 -10.04
N ALA A 173 5.55 -9.50 -9.16
CA ALA A 173 6.46 -8.65 -8.39
C ALA A 173 7.04 -9.34 -7.16
N GLU A 174 6.72 -10.62 -6.92
CA GLU A 174 7.12 -11.35 -5.71
C GLU A 174 6.87 -10.52 -4.42
N PRO A 175 5.66 -9.98 -4.23
CA PRO A 175 5.41 -9.00 -3.19
C PRO A 175 5.45 -9.61 -1.79
N GLN A 176 5.73 -8.75 -0.82
CA GLN A 176 5.41 -8.95 0.58
C GLN A 176 4.51 -7.80 0.99
N TYR A 177 3.29 -8.10 1.44
CA TYR A 177 2.33 -7.09 1.89
C TYR A 177 1.80 -7.51 3.26
N LEU A 178 2.17 -6.73 4.26
CA LEU A 178 1.85 -6.97 5.66
C LEU A 178 1.06 -5.78 6.23
N ASP A 179 0.06 -6.05 7.06
CA ASP A 179 -0.55 -5.07 7.96
C ASP A 179 0.02 -5.32 9.35
N VAL A 180 0.80 -4.36 9.84
CA VAL A 180 1.63 -4.49 11.03
C VAL A 180 1.15 -3.54 12.11
N TYR A 181 0.83 -4.09 13.29
CA TYR A 181 0.62 -3.34 14.52
C TYR A 181 1.76 -3.60 15.51
N VAL A 182 2.34 -2.54 16.07
CA VAL A 182 3.35 -2.61 17.14
C VAL A 182 2.83 -1.84 18.36
N PRO A 183 2.78 -2.48 19.54
CA PRO A 183 2.30 -1.85 20.77
C PRO A 183 3.13 -0.64 21.20
N PRO A 184 2.59 0.22 22.09
CA PRO A 184 3.28 1.41 22.60
C PRO A 184 4.71 1.11 23.11
N HIS A 185 5.65 1.96 22.72
CA HIS A 185 7.05 1.95 23.16
C HIS A 185 7.84 0.69 22.84
N LYS A 186 7.30 -0.24 22.03
CA LYS A 186 8.00 -1.46 21.63
C LYS A 186 8.90 -1.22 20.42
N ASP A 187 10.05 -1.88 20.44
CA ASP A 187 10.95 -1.97 19.28
C ASP A 187 10.53 -3.14 18.40
N LYS A 188 10.61 -2.96 17.07
CA LYS A 188 10.32 -4.01 16.10
C LYS A 188 11.36 -4.04 15.00
N ARG A 189 11.73 -5.26 14.59
CA ARG A 189 12.55 -5.50 13.41
C ARG A 189 11.82 -6.46 12.48
N ILE A 190 11.75 -6.10 11.20
CA ILE A 190 11.10 -6.91 10.18
C ILE A 190 12.09 -7.16 9.06
N LYS A 191 12.27 -8.44 8.71
CA LYS A 191 13.15 -8.87 7.63
C LYS A 191 12.48 -8.61 6.29
N ILE A 192 13.24 -8.03 5.36
CA ILE A 192 12.84 -7.81 3.96
C ILE A 192 14.01 -8.26 3.09
N ASP A 193 13.73 -9.01 2.04
CA ASP A 193 14.78 -9.42 1.09
C ASP A 193 15.46 -8.20 0.48
N ALA A 194 16.80 -8.16 0.52
CA ALA A 194 17.57 -6.97 0.17
C ALA A 194 17.39 -6.51 -1.30
N TYR A 195 17.00 -7.43 -2.21
CA TYR A 195 16.74 -7.13 -3.60
C TYR A 195 15.37 -6.48 -3.88
N LYS A 196 14.47 -6.45 -2.89
CA LYS A 196 13.13 -5.83 -3.01
C LYS A 196 13.19 -4.36 -2.66
N ASN A 197 12.49 -3.53 -3.42
CA ASN A 197 12.12 -2.19 -2.98
C ASN A 197 11.09 -2.31 -1.87
N CYS A 198 11.11 -1.37 -0.91
CA CYS A 198 10.27 -1.44 0.27
C CYS A 198 9.82 -0.05 0.73
N PHE A 199 8.56 0.02 1.16
CA PHE A 199 8.02 1.19 1.85
C PHE A 199 7.09 0.77 3.00
N ALA A 200 6.95 1.66 3.98
CA ALA A 200 5.91 1.61 5.00
C ALA A 200 4.93 2.78 4.81
N TYR A 201 3.65 2.53 5.01
CA TYR A 201 2.62 3.57 5.08
C TYR A 201 1.96 3.54 6.45
N VAL A 202 2.29 4.53 7.29
CA VAL A 202 1.73 4.66 8.64
C VAL A 202 0.33 5.27 8.54
N PHE A 203 -0.68 4.54 9.01
CA PHE A 203 -2.06 5.00 8.97
C PHE A 203 -2.73 5.14 10.35
N GLN A 204 -2.05 4.69 11.41
CA GLN A 204 -2.51 4.88 12.79
C GLN A 204 -1.32 4.97 13.74
N GLY A 205 -1.38 5.89 14.73
CA GLY A 205 -0.33 6.11 15.69
C GLY A 205 0.93 6.70 15.07
N SER A 206 2.08 6.41 15.67
CA SER A 206 3.38 6.94 15.24
C SER A 206 4.53 6.00 15.59
N ALA A 207 5.65 6.12 14.86
CA ALA A 207 6.89 5.39 15.16
C ALA A 207 8.13 6.14 14.66
N ASP A 208 9.25 5.89 15.34
CA ASP A 208 10.58 6.25 14.86
C ASP A 208 11.17 5.07 14.08
N PHE A 209 11.38 5.25 12.78
CA PHE A 209 11.98 4.28 11.87
C PHE A 209 13.50 4.50 11.68
N ALA A 210 14.15 5.30 12.52
CA ALA A 210 15.47 5.88 12.31
C ALA A 210 16.68 5.00 12.64
N TYR A 211 16.50 3.74 13.00
CA TYR A 211 17.64 2.86 13.31
C TYR A 211 18.25 2.25 12.06
N SER A 212 18.98 3.04 11.27
CA SER A 212 19.81 2.51 10.20
C SER A 212 21.29 2.48 10.60
N SER A 213 22.04 1.49 10.07
CA SER A 213 23.52 1.43 10.22
C SER A 213 24.25 2.58 9.53
N ASN A 214 23.54 3.33 8.67
CA ASN A 214 24.00 4.55 8.02
C ASN A 214 22.86 5.58 8.09
N PRO A 215 22.86 6.46 9.09
CA PRO A 215 21.78 7.43 9.23
C PRO A 215 21.93 8.50 8.14
N VAL A 216 21.32 8.27 6.98
CA VAL A 216 20.90 9.36 6.11
C VAL A 216 19.58 9.85 6.68
N GLY A 217 19.62 10.36 7.90
CA GLY A 217 18.51 11.07 8.49
C GLY A 217 18.42 12.41 7.82
N VAL A 218 17.31 12.72 7.17
CA VAL A 218 16.97 14.09 6.85
C VAL A 218 16.71 14.78 8.19
N ARG A 219 17.73 15.47 8.73
CA ARG A 219 17.53 16.45 9.80
C ARG A 219 16.75 17.61 9.19
N ILE A 220 15.47 17.67 9.45
CA ILE A 220 14.73 18.91 9.26
C ILE A 220 14.93 19.69 10.55
N GLU A 221 15.94 20.55 10.54
CA GLU A 221 16.11 21.57 11.56
C GLU A 221 15.07 22.65 11.29
N LYS A 222 14.01 22.71 12.10
CA LYS A 222 13.14 23.87 12.17
C LYS A 222 13.47 24.64 13.43
N GLU A 223 13.98 25.86 13.26
CA GLU A 223 14.02 26.84 14.34
C GLU A 223 12.58 27.24 14.69
N PHE A 224 12.14 26.92 15.87
CA PHE A 224 10.92 27.46 16.45
C PHE A 224 11.29 28.20 17.74
N ASN A 225 11.14 29.52 17.74
CA ASN A 225 11.42 30.41 18.87
C ASN A 225 12.86 30.34 19.46
N GLY A 226 13.89 30.11 18.64
CA GLY A 226 15.29 30.15 19.08
C GLY A 226 15.74 28.90 19.86
N GLU A 227 14.99 27.86 19.93
CA GLU A 227 15.40 26.54 20.41
C GLU A 227 15.53 25.57 19.24
N GLU A 228 16.70 24.92 19.11
CA GLU A 228 16.90 23.80 18.20
C GLU A 228 16.01 22.62 18.65
N LEU A 229 14.85 22.50 18.07
CA LEU A 229 14.04 21.28 18.16
C LEU A 229 14.67 20.24 17.23
N ASN A 230 15.40 19.29 17.80
CA ASN A 230 15.73 18.03 17.14
C ASN A 230 14.43 17.25 16.97
N ILE A 231 13.63 17.62 15.98
CA ILE A 231 12.46 16.84 15.57
C ILE A 231 13.02 15.65 14.80
N ARG A 232 13.39 14.60 15.53
CA ARG A 232 13.28 13.25 15.01
C ARG A 232 11.78 13.01 14.87
N ASP A 233 11.24 13.38 13.72
CA ASP A 233 9.80 13.28 13.49
C ASP A 233 9.42 11.81 13.58
N LEU A 234 8.71 11.47 14.65
CA LEU A 234 7.98 10.22 14.68
C LEU A 234 7.06 10.24 13.46
N SER A 235 7.32 9.34 12.52
CA SER A 235 6.46 9.20 11.35
C SER A 235 5.05 8.87 11.82
N GLY A 236 4.14 9.81 11.63
CA GLY A 236 2.76 9.73 12.11
C GLY A 236 1.78 9.27 11.05
N ASN A 237 0.51 9.43 11.35
CA ASN A 237 -0.62 9.01 10.51
C ASN A 237 -0.55 9.63 9.10
N ARG A 238 -0.82 8.80 8.06
CA ARG A 238 -0.73 9.13 6.63
C ARG A 238 0.68 9.45 6.13
N THR A 239 1.69 8.85 6.73
CA THR A 239 3.08 9.05 6.34
C THR A 239 3.58 7.85 5.54
N LEU A 240 4.07 8.11 4.33
CA LEU A 240 4.84 7.19 3.52
C LEU A 240 6.32 7.30 3.89
N ILE A 241 6.96 6.15 4.12
CA ILE A 241 8.40 6.03 4.38
C ILE A 241 8.96 5.07 3.35
N ARG A 242 9.85 5.53 2.48
CA ARG A 242 10.56 4.68 1.53
C ARG A 242 11.94 4.32 2.06
N PHE A 243 12.30 3.06 1.93
CA PHE A 243 13.56 2.54 2.40
C PHE A 243 14.52 2.25 1.24
N ASP A 244 15.79 2.44 1.49
CA ASP A 244 16.85 1.98 0.61
C ASP A 244 17.16 0.48 0.87
N THR A 245 18.21 -0.04 0.25
CA THR A 245 18.59 -1.46 0.32
C THR A 245 19.11 -1.85 1.71
N GLY A 246 18.74 -3.04 2.15
CA GLY A 246 19.17 -3.66 3.41
C GLY A 246 18.33 -4.89 3.74
N ASP A 247 18.69 -5.57 4.84
CA ASP A 247 18.04 -6.83 5.26
C ASP A 247 16.82 -6.61 6.18
N TYR A 248 16.81 -5.50 6.94
CA TYR A 248 15.82 -5.25 7.99
C TYR A 248 15.37 -3.80 8.00
N ILE A 249 14.07 -3.59 8.21
CA ILE A 249 13.58 -2.34 8.77
C ILE A 249 13.58 -2.44 10.29
N SER A 250 13.82 -1.34 10.98
CA SER A 250 13.77 -1.23 12.43
C SER A 250 12.96 -0.01 12.83
N LEU A 251 12.10 -0.17 13.82
CA LEU A 251 11.28 0.92 14.32
C LEU A 251 11.08 0.82 15.83
N LYS A 252 10.76 1.95 16.44
CA LYS A 252 10.26 2.05 17.80
C LYS A 252 8.90 2.74 17.77
N ALA A 253 7.87 2.06 18.27
CA ALA A 253 6.53 2.61 18.33
C ALA A 253 6.44 3.79 19.31
N GLY A 254 5.63 4.79 18.99
CA GLY A 254 5.30 5.92 19.84
C GLY A 254 4.40 5.55 21.02
N GLY A 255 3.92 6.56 21.76
CA GLY A 255 3.14 6.39 22.99
C GLY A 255 1.78 5.71 22.84
N GLU A 256 1.21 5.71 21.62
CA GLU A 256 -0.08 5.08 21.31
C GLU A 256 0.11 3.78 20.46
N GLY A 257 1.35 3.36 20.25
CA GLY A 257 1.68 2.32 19.30
C GLY A 257 1.67 2.84 17.85
N VAL A 258 1.84 1.91 16.91
CA VAL A 258 1.79 2.23 15.48
C VAL A 258 1.14 1.10 14.70
N ARG A 259 0.37 1.45 13.66
CA ARG A 259 -0.11 0.51 12.65
C ARG A 259 0.22 1.03 11.26
N PHE A 260 0.77 0.17 10.43
CA PHE A 260 1.24 0.55 9.10
C PHE A 260 1.14 -0.63 8.14
N LEU A 261 0.98 -0.30 6.86
CA LEU A 261 1.22 -1.24 5.78
C LEU A 261 2.72 -1.31 5.52
N LEU A 262 3.27 -2.52 5.46
CA LEU A 262 4.62 -2.78 4.99
C LEU A 262 4.53 -3.49 3.66
N VAL A 263 5.02 -2.84 2.62
CA VAL A 263 4.93 -3.34 1.24
C VAL A 263 6.33 -3.41 0.65
N ALA A 264 6.68 -4.56 0.12
CA ALA A 264 7.93 -4.77 -0.59
C ALA A 264 7.68 -5.59 -1.86
N GLY A 265 8.49 -5.36 -2.90
CA GLY A 265 8.37 -6.08 -4.16
C GLY A 265 9.65 -6.02 -4.97
N LYS A 266 9.83 -7.03 -5.83
CA LYS A 266 10.96 -7.11 -6.75
C LYS A 266 10.78 -6.04 -7.83
N PRO A 267 11.72 -5.09 -7.98
CA PRO A 267 11.61 -4.05 -8.99
C PRO A 267 11.63 -4.66 -10.39
N ILE A 268 10.76 -4.15 -11.26
CA ILE A 268 10.63 -4.61 -12.65
C ILE A 268 11.69 -3.96 -13.53
N LYS A 269 12.02 -2.70 -13.28
CA LYS A 269 13.06 -1.92 -14.01
C LYS A 269 12.81 -1.85 -15.51
N GLU A 270 11.55 -1.77 -15.91
CA GLU A 270 11.13 -1.60 -17.30
C GLU A 270 10.49 -0.21 -17.47
N PRO A 271 10.52 0.38 -18.67
CA PRO A 271 9.87 1.64 -18.95
C PRO A 271 8.37 1.60 -18.64
N VAL A 272 7.84 2.71 -18.11
CA VAL A 272 6.43 2.87 -17.78
C VAL A 272 5.81 3.96 -18.66
N ALA A 273 4.86 3.57 -19.52
CA ALA A 273 3.98 4.47 -20.23
C ALA A 273 2.61 4.42 -19.57
N TRP A 274 2.17 5.56 -19.02
CA TRP A 274 0.96 5.63 -18.20
C TRP A 274 -0.04 6.64 -18.74
N HIS A 275 -1.29 6.22 -18.93
CA HIS A 275 -2.39 7.10 -19.31
C HIS A 275 -3.68 6.68 -18.60
N GLY A 276 -4.15 7.49 -17.66
CA GLY A 276 -5.34 7.16 -16.86
C GLY A 276 -5.18 5.79 -16.17
N PRO A 277 -6.15 4.88 -16.34
CA PRO A 277 -6.12 3.56 -15.70
C PRO A 277 -5.34 2.49 -16.48
N ILE A 278 -4.61 2.88 -17.54
CA ILE A 278 -3.89 1.98 -18.44
C ILE A 278 -2.40 2.22 -18.34
N VAL A 279 -1.62 1.15 -18.12
CA VAL A 279 -0.16 1.21 -17.97
C VAL A 279 0.50 0.17 -18.86
N MET A 280 1.32 0.63 -19.79
CA MET A 280 2.08 -0.19 -20.73
C MET A 280 3.57 0.14 -20.65
N ASN A 281 4.40 -0.38 -21.54
CA ASN A 281 5.82 -0.06 -21.57
C ASN A 281 6.15 1.07 -22.56
N THR A 282 5.32 1.30 -23.57
CA THR A 282 5.52 2.38 -24.56
C THR A 282 4.22 3.13 -24.85
N ARG A 283 4.35 4.35 -25.38
CA ARG A 283 3.19 5.15 -25.80
C ARG A 283 2.41 4.53 -26.96
N GLU A 284 3.08 3.80 -27.83
CA GLU A 284 2.46 3.09 -28.97
C GLU A 284 1.60 1.92 -28.46
N GLU A 285 1.98 1.30 -27.35
CA GLU A 285 1.18 0.24 -26.71
C GLU A 285 -0.07 0.78 -26.00
N LEU A 286 -0.06 2.03 -25.54
CA LEU A 286 -1.25 2.70 -24.98
C LEU A 286 -2.31 2.98 -26.04
N ALA A 287 -1.91 3.17 -27.31
CA ALA A 287 -2.83 3.51 -28.41
C ALA A 287 -3.51 2.29 -29.04
N LYS A 288 -3.12 1.08 -28.64
CA LYS A 288 -3.70 -0.21 -29.11
C LYS A 288 -4.77 -0.71 -28.17
#